data_36c115daa57c4cbe662bafea8ac7e8e3
#
_entry.id   36c115daa57c4cbe662bafea8ac7e8e3
#
_cell.length_a   1.000
_cell.length_b   1.000
_cell.length_c   1.000
_cell.angle_alpha   90.00
_cell.angle_beta   90.00
_cell.angle_gamma   90.00
#
_symmetry.space_group_name_H-M   'P 1'
#
loop_
_entity.id
_entity.type
_entity.pdbx_description
1 polymer ?
#
loop_
_entity_poly.entity_id
_entity_poly.type
_entity_poly.pdbx_seq_one_letter_code
_entity_poly.pdbx_strand_id
1 'polypeptide(L)'
;MEKSKRYKIYKIIMIVVLTAFITFMVTSISLYSYFVKNPVSVSAQSTNKDIASKLTKYREIIDKYYLGDVDDNALEEGAIKGYIEGLGDPYTEYISKEEMDTYLDDTMGNFVGIGIYMIKNTQYDKIQVLSTIKGSPAEKAGIQAGDLIISADGVEYKADDMTIASNKIKGEEGTKVTIEVLRGAEKLKFELTREKVKVNQVEGKVLSNNIGYIKFTSFDETTAEDFKNQYQELAKKGIQSLIIDLRNNGGGIVDQALEIADYMTTKDSVLLYEVDKNGKETVKKAKEDPIVNMPIVILTNENTASASEILAGALKDLGKAKIVGTTTYGKGVIQQILKLNDGSGLKITIEEY
;
A
#
# COMPACT_ATOMS: atom_id res chain seq x y z
N MET A 1 54.88 -42.90 -49.38
CA MET A 1 53.47 -43.39 -49.32
C MET A 1 52.63 -42.75 -48.21
N GLU A 2 53.20 -42.45 -47.08
CA GLU A 2 52.42 -41.91 -45.90
C GLU A 2 51.92 -40.46 -46.06
N LYS A 3 52.73 -39.57 -46.67
CA LYS A 3 52.33 -38.18 -46.94
C LYS A 3 51.06 -38.08 -47.86
N SER A 4 50.94 -38.96 -48.85
CA SER A 4 49.81 -38.96 -49.78
C SER A 4 48.51 -39.42 -49.12
N LYS A 5 48.60 -40.37 -48.16
CA LYS A 5 47.42 -40.80 -47.38
C LYS A 5 46.90 -39.74 -46.45
N ARG A 6 47.79 -39.03 -45.74
CA ARG A 6 47.45 -37.91 -44.87
C ARG A 6 46.79 -36.76 -45.64
N TYR A 7 47.32 -36.42 -46.81
CA TYR A 7 46.71 -35.37 -47.64
C TYR A 7 45.30 -35.75 -48.13
N LYS A 8 45.03 -37.02 -48.48
CA LYS A 8 43.68 -37.47 -48.83
C LYS A 8 42.73 -37.40 -47.66
N ILE A 9 43.18 -37.75 -46.45
CA ILE A 9 42.36 -37.67 -45.24
C ILE A 9 42.02 -36.21 -44.92
N TYR A 10 42.99 -35.30 -44.97
CA TYR A 10 42.72 -33.87 -44.75
C TYR A 10 41.75 -33.29 -45.79
N LYS A 11 41.84 -33.70 -47.03
CA LYS A 11 40.93 -33.25 -48.07
C LYS A 11 39.49 -33.76 -47.83
N ILE A 12 39.33 -34.99 -47.36
CA ILE A 12 38.03 -35.53 -47.00
C ILE A 12 37.45 -34.78 -45.78
N ILE A 13 38.23 -34.60 -44.73
CA ILE A 13 37.81 -33.84 -43.52
C ILE A 13 37.40 -32.43 -43.92
N MET A 14 38.18 -31.73 -44.75
CA MET A 14 37.88 -30.38 -45.20
C MET A 14 36.55 -30.35 -46.02
N ILE A 15 36.30 -31.33 -46.86
CA ILE A 15 35.06 -31.43 -47.63
C ILE A 15 33.86 -31.65 -46.66
N VAL A 16 34.01 -32.55 -45.69
CA VAL A 16 32.96 -32.84 -44.70
C VAL A 16 32.62 -31.57 -43.87
N VAL A 17 33.65 -30.88 -43.36
CA VAL A 17 33.48 -29.63 -42.62
C VAL A 17 32.83 -28.54 -43.46
N LEU A 18 33.27 -28.40 -44.72
CA LEU A 18 32.71 -27.39 -45.64
C LEU A 18 31.25 -27.71 -45.96
N THR A 19 30.94 -28.99 -46.19
CA THR A 19 29.54 -29.44 -46.45
C THR A 19 28.64 -29.20 -45.22
N ALA A 20 29.12 -29.53 -44.03
CA ALA A 20 28.38 -29.30 -42.78
C ALA A 20 28.13 -27.80 -42.58
N PHE A 21 29.14 -26.93 -42.84
CA PHE A 21 29.01 -25.50 -42.73
C PHE A 21 28.00 -24.93 -43.74
N ILE A 22 28.05 -25.36 -45.01
CA ILE A 22 27.11 -24.95 -46.05
C ILE A 22 25.68 -25.41 -45.70
N THR A 23 25.54 -26.63 -45.23
CA THR A 23 24.21 -27.17 -44.79
C THR A 23 23.67 -26.34 -43.61
N PHE A 24 24.53 -26.03 -42.62
CA PHE A 24 24.13 -25.21 -41.50
C PHE A 24 23.69 -23.79 -41.95
N MET A 25 24.46 -23.15 -42.84
CA MET A 25 24.07 -21.82 -43.36
C MET A 25 22.76 -21.87 -44.16
N VAL A 26 22.56 -22.87 -45.02
CA VAL A 26 21.33 -23.00 -45.81
C VAL A 26 20.14 -23.30 -44.93
N THR A 27 20.26 -24.17 -43.93
CA THR A 27 19.16 -24.45 -42.95
C THR A 27 18.91 -23.21 -42.08
N SER A 28 19.93 -22.51 -41.60
CA SER A 28 19.75 -21.27 -40.80
C SER A 28 19.04 -20.16 -41.62
N ILE A 29 19.44 -19.95 -42.86
CA ILE A 29 18.82 -18.97 -43.77
C ILE A 29 17.38 -19.39 -44.11
N SER A 30 17.14 -20.68 -44.32
CA SER A 30 15.79 -21.20 -44.59
C SER A 30 14.87 -21.08 -43.40
N LEU A 31 15.35 -21.38 -42.19
CA LEU A 31 14.63 -21.17 -40.93
C LEU A 31 14.34 -19.67 -40.69
N TYR A 32 15.36 -18.83 -40.85
CA TYR A 32 15.19 -17.37 -40.73
C TYR A 32 14.16 -16.84 -41.74
N SER A 33 14.29 -17.26 -43.01
CA SER A 33 13.33 -16.89 -44.07
C SER A 33 11.92 -17.41 -43.80
N TYR A 34 11.79 -18.60 -43.22
CA TYR A 34 10.50 -19.17 -42.80
C TYR A 34 9.85 -18.36 -41.69
N PHE A 35 10.59 -17.99 -40.63
CA PHE A 35 10.08 -17.17 -39.54
C PHE A 35 9.79 -15.73 -39.95
N VAL A 36 10.57 -15.15 -40.89
CA VAL A 36 10.34 -13.80 -41.41
C VAL A 36 9.10 -13.76 -42.34
N LYS A 37 8.91 -14.82 -43.16
CA LYS A 37 7.76 -14.92 -44.08
C LYS A 37 6.47 -15.40 -43.41
N ASN A 38 6.60 -16.14 -42.29
CA ASN A 38 5.51 -16.55 -41.46
C ASN A 38 5.70 -15.98 -40.06
N PRO A 39 5.58 -14.66 -39.88
CA PRO A 39 5.56 -14.11 -38.54
C PRO A 39 4.40 -14.78 -37.82
N VAL A 40 4.60 -15.16 -36.55
CA VAL A 40 3.51 -15.62 -35.70
C VAL A 40 2.51 -14.46 -35.69
N SER A 41 1.56 -14.50 -36.62
CA SER A 41 0.58 -13.45 -36.79
C SER A 41 -0.41 -13.60 -35.63
N VAL A 42 -0.18 -12.85 -34.58
CA VAL A 42 -1.26 -12.43 -33.68
C VAL A 42 -2.13 -11.54 -34.54
N SER A 43 -3.23 -12.06 -35.08
CA SER A 43 -4.12 -11.29 -35.96
C SER A 43 -4.62 -10.08 -35.18
N ALA A 44 -4.20 -8.91 -35.59
CA ALA A 44 -4.54 -7.62 -35.00
C ALA A 44 -5.98 -7.18 -35.35
N GLN A 45 -6.91 -8.11 -35.45
CA GLN A 45 -8.32 -7.82 -35.67
C GLN A 45 -9.12 -8.26 -34.44
N SER A 46 -8.87 -7.57 -33.31
CA SER A 46 -9.78 -7.63 -32.18
C SER A 46 -10.22 -6.23 -31.77
N THR A 47 -11.45 -5.94 -32.10
CA THR A 47 -12.28 -5.07 -31.24
C THR A 47 -12.09 -5.55 -29.79
N ASN A 48 -12.11 -4.64 -28.82
CA ASN A 48 -11.88 -4.79 -27.38
C ASN A 48 -12.47 -6.03 -26.63
N LYS A 49 -12.80 -7.11 -27.32
CA LYS A 49 -13.49 -8.28 -26.76
C LYS A 49 -12.60 -9.50 -26.52
N ASP A 50 -11.29 -9.45 -26.81
CA ASP A 50 -10.53 -10.69 -26.85
C ASP A 50 -9.15 -10.67 -26.17
N ILE A 51 -9.06 -10.02 -25.00
CA ILE A 51 -7.83 -10.12 -24.18
C ILE A 51 -7.59 -11.56 -23.75
N ALA A 52 -8.64 -12.31 -23.40
CA ALA A 52 -8.53 -13.71 -22.98
C ALA A 52 -7.92 -14.58 -24.07
N SER A 53 -8.38 -14.43 -25.35
CA SER A 53 -7.80 -15.17 -26.48
C SER A 53 -6.34 -14.80 -26.75
N LYS A 54 -5.95 -13.53 -26.53
CA LYS A 54 -4.54 -13.12 -26.63
C LYS A 54 -3.70 -13.77 -25.54
N LEU A 55 -4.17 -13.73 -24.30
CA LEU A 55 -3.46 -14.33 -23.17
C LEU A 55 -3.31 -15.85 -23.38
N THR A 56 -4.34 -16.54 -23.87
CA THR A 56 -4.27 -17.97 -24.22
C THR A 56 -3.17 -18.25 -25.26
N LYS A 57 -3.08 -17.43 -26.33
CA LYS A 57 -2.02 -17.59 -27.34
C LYS A 57 -0.63 -17.35 -26.77
N TYR A 58 -0.45 -16.34 -25.92
CA TYR A 58 0.83 -16.11 -25.25
C TYR A 58 1.18 -17.27 -24.33
N ARG A 59 0.17 -17.83 -23.63
CA ARG A 59 0.37 -19.01 -22.79
C ARG A 59 0.88 -20.22 -23.61
N GLU A 60 0.26 -20.52 -24.74
CA GLU A 60 0.71 -21.60 -25.63
C GLU A 60 2.17 -21.42 -26.10
N ILE A 61 2.57 -20.15 -26.36
CA ILE A 61 3.96 -19.83 -26.76
C ILE A 61 4.92 -20.01 -25.58
N ILE A 62 4.53 -19.55 -24.38
CA ILE A 62 5.33 -19.70 -23.16
C ILE A 62 5.55 -21.19 -22.87
N ASP A 63 4.48 -21.99 -22.84
CA ASP A 63 4.56 -23.44 -22.57
C ASP A 63 5.44 -24.19 -23.56
N LYS A 64 5.49 -23.70 -24.81
CA LYS A 64 6.27 -24.33 -25.87
C LYS A 64 7.76 -23.94 -25.88
N TYR A 65 8.09 -22.70 -25.49
CA TYR A 65 9.43 -22.15 -25.78
C TYR A 65 10.14 -21.61 -24.54
N TYR A 66 9.44 -21.37 -23.41
CA TYR A 66 10.09 -20.85 -22.23
C TYR A 66 10.97 -21.94 -21.58
N LEU A 67 12.20 -21.57 -21.22
CA LEU A 67 13.19 -22.52 -20.69
C LEU A 67 13.00 -22.83 -19.20
N GLY A 68 12.40 -21.90 -18.45
CA GLY A 68 12.22 -22.04 -16.99
C GLY A 68 10.90 -22.69 -16.62
N ASP A 69 10.70 -22.89 -15.32
CA ASP A 69 9.40 -23.30 -14.77
C ASP A 69 8.39 -22.16 -14.86
N VAL A 70 7.13 -22.49 -15.14
CA VAL A 70 6.04 -21.53 -15.26
C VAL A 70 5.21 -21.57 -13.99
N ASP A 71 5.11 -20.43 -13.31
CA ASP A 71 4.19 -20.22 -12.21
C ASP A 71 2.90 -19.60 -12.76
N ASP A 72 1.83 -20.39 -12.78
CA ASP A 72 0.53 -19.99 -13.31
C ASP A 72 -0.10 -18.86 -12.51
N ASN A 73 0.02 -18.91 -11.19
CA ASN A 73 -0.53 -17.88 -10.31
C ASN A 73 0.18 -16.55 -10.54
N ALA A 74 1.51 -16.56 -10.65
CA ALA A 74 2.28 -15.34 -10.91
C ALA A 74 1.93 -14.73 -12.29
N LEU A 75 1.65 -15.55 -13.31
CA LEU A 75 1.22 -15.06 -14.63
C LEU A 75 -0.19 -14.47 -14.59
N GLU A 76 -1.12 -15.08 -13.87
CA GLU A 76 -2.49 -14.61 -13.70
C GLU A 76 -2.51 -13.27 -12.96
N GLU A 77 -1.87 -13.20 -11.79
CA GLU A 77 -1.73 -11.98 -10.97
C GLU A 77 -1.08 -10.84 -11.77
N GLY A 78 0.02 -11.14 -12.47
CA GLY A 78 0.70 -10.16 -13.32
C GLY A 78 -0.16 -9.64 -14.46
N ALA A 79 -0.97 -10.49 -15.08
CA ALA A 79 -1.88 -10.11 -16.16
C ALA A 79 -3.01 -9.19 -15.65
N ILE A 80 -3.64 -9.52 -14.52
CA ILE A 80 -4.71 -8.72 -13.90
C ILE A 80 -4.16 -7.37 -13.47
N LYS A 81 -3.04 -7.37 -12.77
CA LYS A 81 -2.37 -6.16 -12.30
C LYS A 81 -2.04 -5.22 -13.46
N GLY A 82 -1.37 -5.73 -14.50
CA GLY A 82 -1.02 -4.94 -15.68
C GLY A 82 -2.25 -4.44 -16.46
N TYR A 83 -3.36 -5.19 -16.47
CA TYR A 83 -4.60 -4.75 -17.07
C TYR A 83 -5.20 -3.54 -16.36
N ILE A 84 -5.18 -3.55 -15.02
CA ILE A 84 -5.70 -2.45 -14.19
C ILE A 84 -4.76 -1.25 -14.24
N GLU A 85 -3.45 -1.45 -14.16
CA GLU A 85 -2.43 -0.39 -14.33
C GLU A 85 -2.55 0.34 -15.68
N GLY A 86 -3.06 -0.36 -16.70
CA GLY A 86 -3.36 0.20 -18.03
C GLY A 86 -4.40 1.32 -18.03
N LEU A 87 -5.15 1.54 -16.94
CA LEU A 87 -6.05 2.69 -16.77
C LEU A 87 -5.26 4.00 -16.65
N GLY A 88 -4.00 3.95 -16.20
CA GLY A 88 -3.16 5.13 -15.98
C GLY A 88 -3.59 5.98 -14.78
N ASP A 89 -4.47 5.47 -13.93
CA ASP A 89 -4.87 6.09 -12.68
C ASP A 89 -3.97 5.59 -11.53
N PRO A 90 -3.17 6.47 -10.88
CA PRO A 90 -2.24 6.06 -9.83
C PRO A 90 -2.93 5.62 -8.54
N TYR A 91 -4.23 5.80 -8.42
CA TYR A 91 -5.02 5.47 -7.23
C TYR A 91 -5.84 4.20 -7.38
N THR A 92 -6.05 3.72 -8.63
CA THR A 92 -6.74 2.47 -8.92
C THR A 92 -5.73 1.32 -8.92
N GLU A 93 -5.97 0.30 -8.10
CA GLU A 93 -5.05 -0.83 -7.95
C GLU A 93 -5.79 -2.15 -7.73
N TYR A 94 -5.19 -3.23 -8.24
CA TYR A 94 -5.58 -4.60 -7.93
C TYR A 94 -4.95 -5.01 -6.60
N ILE A 95 -5.74 -5.66 -5.75
CA ILE A 95 -5.32 -6.20 -4.46
C ILE A 95 -5.48 -7.71 -4.53
N SER A 96 -4.39 -8.45 -4.38
CA SER A 96 -4.43 -9.91 -4.41
C SER A 96 -5.26 -10.47 -3.25
N LYS A 97 -5.70 -11.71 -3.39
CA LYS A 97 -6.44 -12.40 -2.32
C LYS A 97 -5.64 -12.47 -1.02
N GLU A 98 -4.33 -12.71 -1.14
CA GLU A 98 -3.41 -12.81 -0.02
C GLU A 98 -3.22 -11.48 0.72
N GLU A 99 -3.36 -10.36 -0.02
CA GLU A 99 -3.18 -9.01 0.52
C GLU A 99 -4.49 -8.39 1.02
N MET A 100 -5.65 -8.89 0.53
CA MET A 100 -6.94 -8.23 0.72
C MET A 100 -7.34 -8.05 2.19
N ASP A 101 -7.19 -9.08 3.00
CA ASP A 101 -7.58 -9.01 4.41
C ASP A 101 -6.63 -8.06 5.18
N THR A 102 -5.32 -8.12 4.90
CA THR A 102 -4.34 -7.17 5.47
C THR A 102 -4.63 -5.74 5.02
N TYR A 103 -5.00 -5.55 3.76
CA TYR A 103 -5.33 -4.24 3.22
C TYR A 103 -6.57 -3.62 3.89
N LEU A 104 -7.60 -4.44 4.11
CA LEU A 104 -8.80 -4.00 4.84
C LEU A 104 -8.49 -3.68 6.29
N ASP A 105 -7.75 -4.54 6.98
CA ASP A 105 -7.34 -4.31 8.36
C ASP A 105 -6.52 -3.03 8.52
N ASP A 106 -5.56 -2.80 7.63
CA ASP A 106 -4.74 -1.58 7.62
C ASP A 106 -5.60 -0.32 7.35
N THR A 107 -6.58 -0.41 6.43
CA THR A 107 -7.49 0.71 6.10
C THR A 107 -8.45 1.02 7.26
N MET A 108 -8.95 0.01 7.94
CA MET A 108 -9.88 0.15 9.07
C MET A 108 -9.18 0.46 10.39
N GLY A 109 -7.84 0.51 10.42
CA GLY A 109 -7.06 0.69 11.65
C GLY A 109 -7.02 -0.55 12.54
N ASN A 110 -7.40 -1.70 12.01
CA ASN A 110 -7.46 -2.98 12.70
C ASN A 110 -6.17 -3.78 12.50
N PHE A 111 -5.16 -3.46 13.27
CA PHE A 111 -3.90 -4.22 13.22
C PHE A 111 -3.96 -5.41 14.13
N VAL A 112 -3.92 -6.63 13.59
CA VAL A 112 -3.73 -7.84 14.40
C VAL A 112 -2.25 -8.19 14.43
N GLY A 113 -1.65 -8.08 15.61
CA GLY A 113 -0.23 -8.30 15.79
C GLY A 113 0.21 -8.05 17.23
N ILE A 114 1.47 -7.62 17.40
CA ILE A 114 2.04 -7.37 18.73
C ILE A 114 2.11 -5.87 19.10
N GLY A 115 1.85 -4.97 18.13
CA GLY A 115 1.80 -3.52 18.37
C GLY A 115 3.16 -2.86 18.53
N ILE A 116 4.00 -2.94 17.48
CA ILE A 116 5.27 -2.23 17.37
C ILE A 116 5.34 -1.42 16.08
N TYR A 117 5.98 -0.26 16.15
CA TYR A 117 6.48 0.45 14.98
C TYR A 117 7.91 0.06 14.72
N MET A 118 8.24 -0.19 13.47
CA MET A 118 9.56 -0.69 13.05
C MET A 118 10.19 0.24 12.02
N ILE A 119 11.52 0.33 12.03
CA ILE A 119 12.31 1.02 11.02
C ILE A 119 13.50 0.14 10.60
N LYS A 120 14.02 0.42 9.40
CA LYS A 120 15.29 -0.16 8.95
C LYS A 120 16.45 0.51 9.67
N ASN A 121 17.28 -0.27 10.35
CA ASN A 121 18.55 0.19 10.91
C ASN A 121 19.69 -0.33 10.04
N THR A 122 20.21 0.53 9.14
CA THR A 122 21.27 0.18 8.20
C THR A 122 22.63 0.03 8.86
N GLN A 123 22.84 0.63 10.04
CA GLN A 123 24.11 0.52 10.77
C GLN A 123 24.34 -0.90 11.30
N TYR A 124 23.28 -1.57 11.74
CA TYR A 124 23.35 -2.94 12.30
C TYR A 124 22.82 -4.00 11.34
N ASP A 125 22.37 -3.59 10.14
CA ASP A 125 21.67 -4.47 9.18
C ASP A 125 20.53 -5.26 9.84
N LYS A 126 19.70 -4.58 10.65
CA LYS A 126 18.60 -5.15 11.40
C LYS A 126 17.35 -4.25 11.34
N ILE A 127 16.23 -4.85 11.66
CA ILE A 127 14.97 -4.13 11.89
C ILE A 127 15.00 -3.64 13.35
N GLN A 128 14.72 -2.36 13.55
CA GLN A 128 14.71 -1.75 14.89
C GLN A 128 13.29 -1.38 15.30
N VAL A 129 12.94 -1.66 16.54
CA VAL A 129 11.71 -1.16 17.17
C VAL A 129 11.87 0.34 17.40
N LEU A 130 11.02 1.13 16.72
CA LEU A 130 10.96 2.59 16.90
C LEU A 130 10.18 2.94 18.17
N SER A 131 9.04 2.26 18.39
CA SER A 131 8.22 2.38 19.60
C SER A 131 7.24 1.22 19.71
N THR A 132 6.66 1.01 20.88
CA THR A 132 5.50 0.14 21.11
C THR A 132 4.21 0.98 21.09
N ILE A 133 3.09 0.35 20.73
CA ILE A 133 1.77 0.96 20.85
C ILE A 133 1.27 0.75 22.29
N LYS A 134 0.71 1.81 22.86
CA LYS A 134 0.21 1.77 24.24
C LYS A 134 -0.86 0.69 24.44
N GLY A 135 -0.71 -0.12 25.49
CA GLY A 135 -1.62 -1.22 25.81
C GLY A 135 -1.43 -2.48 24.96
N SER A 136 -0.50 -2.47 23.99
CA SER A 136 -0.24 -3.59 23.09
C SER A 136 0.44 -4.79 23.80
N PRO A 137 0.40 -5.99 23.18
CA PRO A 137 1.16 -7.13 23.65
C PRO A 137 2.65 -6.87 23.82
N ALA A 138 3.25 -6.14 22.88
CA ALA A 138 4.68 -5.80 22.93
C ALA A 138 5.03 -4.89 24.11
N GLU A 139 4.22 -3.87 24.39
CA GLU A 139 4.41 -3.00 25.56
C GLU A 139 4.27 -3.78 26.85
N LYS A 140 3.19 -4.58 26.99
CA LYS A 140 2.94 -5.43 28.17
C LYS A 140 4.07 -6.42 28.43
N ALA A 141 4.68 -6.95 27.38
CA ALA A 141 5.79 -7.89 27.47
C ALA A 141 7.14 -7.22 27.72
N GLY A 142 7.24 -5.89 27.58
CA GLY A 142 8.46 -5.13 27.85
C GLY A 142 9.41 -5.00 26.66
N ILE A 143 8.92 -5.13 25.42
CA ILE A 143 9.66 -4.70 24.25
C ILE A 143 9.81 -3.17 24.30
N GLN A 144 10.95 -2.63 23.89
CA GLN A 144 11.30 -1.22 24.04
C GLN A 144 11.80 -0.61 22.72
N ALA A 145 11.66 0.72 22.64
CA ALA A 145 12.30 1.48 21.57
C ALA A 145 13.81 1.24 21.58
N GLY A 146 14.39 1.01 20.42
CA GLY A 146 15.80 0.70 20.24
C GLY A 146 16.14 -0.78 20.18
N ASP A 147 15.23 -1.68 20.54
CA ASP A 147 15.44 -3.14 20.38
C ASP A 147 15.66 -3.48 18.91
N LEU A 148 16.68 -4.27 18.62
CA LEU A 148 16.95 -4.78 17.27
C LEU A 148 16.32 -6.17 17.13
N ILE A 149 15.38 -6.33 16.22
CA ILE A 149 14.73 -7.63 15.97
C ILE A 149 15.73 -8.54 15.28
N ILE A 150 16.01 -9.68 15.90
CA ILE A 150 16.88 -10.73 15.38
C ILE A 150 16.04 -11.70 14.56
N SER A 151 14.93 -12.22 15.16
CA SER A 151 14.10 -13.22 14.52
C SER A 151 12.63 -13.11 14.96
N ALA A 152 11.74 -13.63 14.11
CA ALA A 152 10.36 -13.94 14.47
C ALA A 152 10.07 -15.41 14.14
N ASP A 153 9.56 -16.17 15.12
CA ASP A 153 9.34 -17.63 15.06
C ASP A 153 10.58 -18.41 14.54
N GLY A 154 11.77 -17.97 14.96
CA GLY A 154 13.05 -18.60 14.60
C GLY A 154 13.57 -18.25 13.20
N VAL A 155 12.87 -17.43 12.42
CA VAL A 155 13.35 -16.92 11.14
C VAL A 155 14.09 -15.61 11.38
N GLU A 156 15.35 -15.54 10.99
CA GLU A 156 16.19 -14.35 11.10
C GLU A 156 15.88 -13.33 10.00
N TYR A 157 15.98 -12.04 10.33
CA TYR A 157 15.72 -10.93 9.42
C TYR A 157 16.83 -9.90 9.40
N LYS A 158 17.06 -9.33 8.23
CA LYS A 158 17.91 -8.16 7.97
C LYS A 158 17.07 -6.90 7.81
N ALA A 159 17.73 -5.75 7.72
CA ALA A 159 17.05 -4.47 7.53
C ALA A 159 16.12 -4.45 6.30
N ASP A 160 16.53 -5.07 5.20
CA ASP A 160 15.75 -5.10 3.95
C ASP A 160 14.54 -6.06 3.98
N ASP A 161 14.52 -7.00 4.93
CA ASP A 161 13.42 -7.96 5.10
C ASP A 161 12.23 -7.38 5.89
N MET A 162 12.17 -6.06 6.13
CA MET A 162 11.19 -5.43 7.03
C MET A 162 9.75 -5.77 6.68
N THR A 163 9.38 -5.81 5.40
CA THR A 163 8.02 -6.18 4.97
C THR A 163 7.71 -7.64 5.28
N ILE A 164 8.66 -8.55 5.00
CA ILE A 164 8.50 -9.99 5.26
C ILE A 164 8.37 -10.23 6.76
N ALA A 165 9.22 -9.58 7.56
CA ALA A 165 9.17 -9.65 9.03
C ALA A 165 7.84 -9.09 9.57
N SER A 166 7.35 -7.98 9.03
CA SER A 166 6.06 -7.39 9.41
C SER A 166 4.92 -8.38 9.17
N ASN A 167 4.86 -9.00 8.00
CA ASN A 167 3.83 -9.99 7.67
C ASN A 167 3.91 -11.23 8.59
N LYS A 168 5.12 -11.64 9.00
CA LYS A 168 5.30 -12.75 9.94
C LYS A 168 4.90 -12.40 11.38
N ILE A 169 5.13 -11.15 11.78
CA ILE A 169 4.78 -10.62 13.11
C ILE A 169 3.27 -10.40 13.22
N LYS A 170 2.63 -9.90 12.16
CA LYS A 170 1.16 -9.91 11.99
C LYS A 170 0.66 -11.36 11.91
N GLY A 171 -0.64 -11.56 11.97
CA GLY A 171 -1.28 -12.87 11.81
C GLY A 171 -2.64 -12.91 12.48
N GLU A 172 -3.24 -14.09 12.56
CA GLU A 172 -4.58 -14.27 13.15
C GLU A 172 -4.59 -13.94 14.65
N GLU A 173 -5.68 -13.28 15.08
CA GLU A 173 -5.90 -12.94 16.50
C GLU A 173 -5.87 -14.18 17.37
N GLY A 174 -5.27 -14.07 18.56
CA GLY A 174 -5.12 -15.16 19.51
C GLY A 174 -3.99 -16.14 19.22
N THR A 175 -3.33 -16.05 18.05
CA THR A 175 -2.17 -16.89 17.74
C THR A 175 -0.91 -16.34 18.41
N LYS A 176 0.09 -17.20 18.61
CA LYS A 176 1.35 -16.81 19.22
C LYS A 176 2.42 -16.49 18.20
N VAL A 177 3.31 -15.58 18.55
CA VAL A 177 4.55 -15.30 17.85
C VAL A 177 5.69 -15.16 18.85
N THR A 178 6.84 -15.69 18.51
CA THR A 178 8.07 -15.57 19.30
C THR A 178 9.00 -14.55 18.65
N ILE A 179 9.33 -13.47 19.35
CA ILE A 179 10.25 -12.44 18.87
C ILE A 179 11.54 -12.51 19.68
N GLU A 180 12.67 -12.59 18.99
CA GLU A 180 13.98 -12.43 19.62
C GLU A 180 14.56 -11.07 19.23
N VAL A 181 15.03 -10.33 20.22
CA VAL A 181 15.62 -9.00 20.03
C VAL A 181 17.00 -8.92 20.67
N LEU A 182 17.82 -8.00 20.18
CA LEU A 182 19.07 -7.58 20.80
C LEU A 182 18.85 -6.20 21.43
N ARG A 183 18.99 -6.12 22.76
CA ARG A 183 18.95 -4.87 23.55
C ARG A 183 20.34 -4.59 24.10
N GLY A 184 21.07 -3.66 23.50
CA GLY A 184 22.50 -3.50 23.77
C GLY A 184 23.27 -4.74 23.39
N ALA A 185 23.83 -5.46 24.37
CA ALA A 185 24.54 -6.74 24.18
C ALA A 185 23.71 -7.98 24.59
N GLU A 186 22.49 -7.78 25.09
CA GLU A 186 21.67 -8.86 25.63
C GLU A 186 20.66 -9.34 24.59
N LYS A 187 20.58 -10.66 24.39
CA LYS A 187 19.51 -11.29 23.62
C LYS A 187 18.33 -11.58 24.51
N LEU A 188 17.17 -11.04 24.15
CA LEU A 188 15.92 -11.24 24.86
C LEU A 188 14.95 -11.97 23.95
N LYS A 189 14.12 -12.84 24.56
CA LYS A 189 13.11 -13.62 23.87
C LYS A 189 11.75 -13.34 24.48
N PHE A 190 10.77 -13.00 23.62
CA PHE A 190 9.41 -12.68 23.99
C PHE A 190 8.43 -13.63 23.29
N GLU A 191 7.60 -14.33 24.06
CA GLU A 191 6.44 -15.05 23.53
C GLU A 191 5.22 -14.16 23.67
N LEU A 192 4.61 -13.77 22.53
CA LEU A 192 3.53 -12.81 22.48
C LEU A 192 2.30 -13.45 21.85
N THR A 193 1.13 -13.11 22.35
CA THR A 193 -0.13 -13.43 21.69
C THR A 193 -0.50 -12.25 20.79
N ARG A 194 -0.84 -12.52 19.54
CA ARG A 194 -1.35 -11.50 18.63
C ARG A 194 -2.72 -11.05 19.10
N GLU A 195 -2.88 -9.76 19.26
CA GLU A 195 -4.14 -9.12 19.62
C GLU A 195 -4.51 -8.09 18.56
N LYS A 196 -5.78 -7.74 18.47
CA LYS A 196 -6.23 -6.56 17.75
C LYS A 196 -5.68 -5.34 18.47
N VAL A 197 -4.73 -4.66 17.86
CA VAL A 197 -4.06 -3.49 18.44
C VAL A 197 -4.71 -2.24 17.87
N LYS A 198 -5.39 -1.47 18.72
CA LYS A 198 -5.93 -0.17 18.32
C LYS A 198 -4.79 0.84 18.25
N VAL A 199 -4.51 1.33 17.08
CA VAL A 199 -3.61 2.48 16.89
C VAL A 199 -4.39 3.75 17.24
N ASN A 200 -3.91 4.50 18.22
CA ASN A 200 -4.54 5.77 18.54
C ASN A 200 -4.16 6.80 17.47
N GLN A 201 -5.11 7.09 16.58
CA GLN A 201 -4.92 8.04 15.48
C GLN A 201 -5.07 9.50 15.92
N VAL A 202 -5.56 9.73 17.15
CA VAL A 202 -5.87 11.06 17.66
C VAL A 202 -5.17 11.28 19.00
N GLU A 203 -4.22 12.20 19.04
CA GLU A 203 -3.49 12.56 20.26
C GLU A 203 -3.72 14.01 20.62
N GLY A 204 -4.17 14.26 21.87
CA GLY A 204 -4.47 15.59 22.36
C GLY A 204 -3.66 16.00 23.59
N LYS A 205 -3.31 17.29 23.66
CA LYS A 205 -2.67 17.92 24.83
C LYS A 205 -3.06 19.37 24.95
N VAL A 206 -2.93 19.91 26.16
CA VAL A 206 -3.07 21.35 26.40
C VAL A 206 -1.68 21.97 26.28
N LEU A 207 -1.57 23.03 25.48
CA LEU A 207 -0.38 23.87 25.37
C LEU A 207 -0.53 25.10 26.33
N SER A 208 0.51 25.94 26.40
CA SER A 208 0.43 27.22 27.10
C SER A 208 -0.74 28.09 26.60
N ASN A 209 -1.22 28.98 27.43
CA ASN A 209 -2.34 29.90 27.13
C ASN A 209 -3.68 29.19 26.83
N ASN A 210 -3.92 28.04 27.44
CA ASN A 210 -5.16 27.28 27.29
C ASN A 210 -5.48 26.90 25.82
N ILE A 211 -4.46 26.62 25.04
CA ILE A 211 -4.60 26.15 23.66
C ILE A 211 -4.68 24.65 23.67
N GLY A 212 -5.77 24.07 23.14
CA GLY A 212 -5.85 22.66 22.82
C GLY A 212 -5.04 22.35 21.57
N TYR A 213 -4.32 21.24 21.57
CA TYR A 213 -3.63 20.72 20.41
C TYR A 213 -4.05 19.27 20.21
N ILE A 214 -4.56 18.95 19.01
CA ILE A 214 -4.94 17.60 18.61
C ILE A 214 -4.23 17.28 17.30
N LYS A 215 -3.48 16.17 17.29
CA LYS A 215 -2.80 15.63 16.11
C LYS A 215 -3.55 14.41 15.60
N PHE A 216 -3.73 14.32 14.28
CA PHE A 216 -4.25 13.17 13.58
C PHE A 216 -3.14 12.52 12.77
N THR A 217 -2.98 11.21 12.88
CA THR A 217 -2.02 10.44 12.08
C THR A 217 -2.66 9.81 10.85
N SER A 218 -3.95 9.44 10.94
CA SER A 218 -4.77 8.90 9.86
C SER A 218 -6.26 9.06 10.20
N PHE A 219 -7.15 8.67 9.28
CA PHE A 219 -8.59 8.57 9.52
C PHE A 219 -9.02 7.11 9.39
N ASP A 220 -9.11 6.39 10.51
CA ASP A 220 -9.68 5.04 10.62
C ASP A 220 -11.14 5.06 11.10
N GLU A 221 -11.76 3.90 11.30
CA GLU A 221 -13.18 3.79 11.68
C GLU A 221 -13.56 4.49 12.99
N THR A 222 -12.61 4.78 13.87
CA THR A 222 -12.88 5.33 15.21
C THR A 222 -12.42 6.77 15.38
N THR A 223 -11.78 7.35 14.37
CA THR A 223 -11.10 8.66 14.46
C THR A 223 -12.03 9.79 14.87
N ALA A 224 -13.28 9.81 14.41
CA ALA A 224 -14.24 10.85 14.78
C ALA A 224 -14.67 10.74 16.26
N GLU A 225 -14.90 9.53 16.75
CA GLU A 225 -15.21 9.29 18.16
C GLU A 225 -14.00 9.61 19.05
N ASP A 226 -12.81 9.19 18.67
CA ASP A 226 -11.57 9.47 19.39
C ASP A 226 -11.29 10.97 19.45
N PHE A 227 -11.54 11.71 18.35
CA PHE A 227 -11.47 13.16 18.35
C PHE A 227 -12.48 13.79 19.32
N LYS A 228 -13.74 13.36 19.28
CA LYS A 228 -14.79 13.86 20.18
C LYS A 228 -14.42 13.67 21.64
N ASN A 229 -13.95 12.46 21.99
CA ASN A 229 -13.51 12.13 23.35
C ASN A 229 -12.31 12.98 23.77
N GLN A 230 -11.31 13.10 22.89
CA GLN A 230 -10.12 13.91 23.14
C GLN A 230 -10.43 15.40 23.30
N TYR A 231 -11.30 15.93 22.43
CA TYR A 231 -11.78 17.30 22.54
C TYR A 231 -12.51 17.56 23.87
N GLN A 232 -13.42 16.66 24.27
CA GLN A 232 -14.13 16.81 25.54
C GLN A 232 -13.20 16.81 26.75
N GLU A 233 -12.16 15.97 26.74
CA GLU A 233 -11.13 15.96 27.79
C GLU A 233 -10.34 17.28 27.84
N LEU A 234 -10.00 17.85 26.69
CA LEU A 234 -9.32 19.15 26.62
C LEU A 234 -10.26 20.31 27.03
N ALA A 235 -11.53 20.24 26.63
CA ALA A 235 -12.53 21.25 27.00
C ALA A 235 -12.74 21.31 28.52
N LYS A 236 -12.80 20.15 29.23
CA LYS A 236 -12.82 20.08 30.69
C LYS A 236 -11.61 20.75 31.34
N LYS A 237 -10.47 20.82 30.64
CA LYS A 237 -9.25 21.52 31.10
C LYS A 237 -9.26 23.01 30.77
N GLY A 238 -10.35 23.52 30.20
CA GLY A 238 -10.58 24.95 29.96
C GLY A 238 -9.84 25.54 28.76
N ILE A 239 -9.64 24.76 27.69
CA ILE A 239 -9.06 25.31 26.44
C ILE A 239 -9.99 26.38 25.84
N GLN A 240 -9.38 27.40 25.21
CA GLN A 240 -10.09 28.53 24.58
C GLN A 240 -9.91 28.57 23.06
N SER A 241 -9.02 27.79 22.50
CA SER A 241 -8.77 27.65 21.07
C SER A 241 -8.18 26.29 20.79
N LEU A 242 -8.25 25.83 19.54
CA LEU A 242 -7.84 24.51 19.12
C LEU A 242 -6.86 24.57 17.93
N ILE A 243 -5.78 23.84 18.04
CA ILE A 243 -4.89 23.54 16.92
C ILE A 243 -5.15 22.10 16.51
N ILE A 244 -5.47 21.89 15.25
CA ILE A 244 -5.58 20.57 14.60
C ILE A 244 -4.36 20.38 13.73
N ASP A 245 -3.58 19.33 13.98
CA ASP A 245 -2.37 19.04 13.21
C ASP A 245 -2.61 17.85 12.25
N LEU A 246 -2.67 18.19 10.96
CA LEU A 246 -2.85 17.22 9.84
C LEU A 246 -1.54 17.03 9.06
N ARG A 247 -0.42 17.53 9.55
CA ARG A 247 0.86 17.36 8.88
C ARG A 247 1.27 15.90 8.86
N ASN A 248 1.71 15.42 7.68
CA ASN A 248 2.05 14.02 7.39
C ASN A 248 0.88 13.04 7.56
N ASN A 249 -0.37 13.52 7.46
CA ASN A 249 -1.57 12.69 7.44
C ASN A 249 -2.07 12.54 6.00
N GLY A 250 -1.89 11.35 5.42
CA GLY A 250 -2.28 11.02 4.05
C GLY A 250 -3.79 10.83 3.84
N GLY A 251 -4.62 11.03 4.88
CA GLY A 251 -6.07 10.84 4.82
C GLY A 251 -6.52 9.53 5.45
N GLY A 252 -7.47 8.88 4.80
CA GLY A 252 -8.13 7.66 5.24
C GLY A 252 -9.63 7.69 4.92
N ILE A 253 -10.49 7.27 5.85
CA ILE A 253 -11.93 7.17 5.67
C ILE A 253 -12.57 8.55 5.59
N VAL A 254 -13.18 8.88 4.44
CA VAL A 254 -13.80 10.19 4.16
C VAL A 254 -14.92 10.50 5.15
N ASP A 255 -15.78 9.53 5.47
CA ASP A 255 -16.89 9.73 6.39
C ASP A 255 -16.43 10.17 7.78
N GLN A 256 -15.26 9.74 8.23
CA GLN A 256 -14.67 10.18 9.51
C GLN A 256 -14.25 11.65 9.47
N ALA A 257 -13.66 12.10 8.36
CA ALA A 257 -13.32 13.51 8.19
C ALA A 257 -14.56 14.41 8.12
N LEU A 258 -15.63 13.94 7.45
CA LEU A 258 -16.92 14.65 7.38
C LEU A 258 -17.60 14.71 8.74
N GLU A 259 -17.57 13.66 9.55
CA GLU A 259 -18.13 13.65 10.90
C GLU A 259 -17.36 14.61 11.83
N ILE A 260 -16.04 14.66 11.70
CA ILE A 260 -15.23 15.65 12.45
C ILE A 260 -15.54 17.08 12.00
N ALA A 261 -15.73 17.31 10.69
CA ALA A 261 -16.17 18.61 10.18
C ALA A 261 -17.56 18.99 10.71
N ASP A 262 -18.48 18.03 10.81
CA ASP A 262 -19.82 18.22 11.39
C ASP A 262 -19.75 18.72 12.84
N TYR A 263 -18.86 18.17 13.66
CA TYR A 263 -18.65 18.65 15.05
C TYR A 263 -18.23 20.13 15.16
N MET A 264 -17.80 20.76 14.05
CA MET A 264 -17.27 22.14 14.03
C MET A 264 -18.10 23.10 13.19
N THR A 265 -19.14 22.61 12.49
CA THR A 265 -19.90 23.40 11.53
C THR A 265 -21.38 23.44 11.91
N THR A 266 -22.08 24.47 11.48
CA THR A 266 -23.52 24.60 11.73
C THR A 266 -24.28 23.60 10.90
N LYS A 267 -25.32 23.03 11.46
CA LYS A 267 -26.24 22.14 10.77
C LYS A 267 -26.61 22.65 9.38
N ASP A 268 -26.75 21.76 8.43
CA ASP A 268 -27.06 22.00 7.00
C ASP A 268 -25.94 22.72 6.20
N SER A 269 -24.79 23.06 6.83
CA SER A 269 -23.62 23.54 6.08
C SER A 269 -23.14 22.47 5.09
N VAL A 270 -22.80 22.88 3.88
CA VAL A 270 -22.24 21.98 2.88
C VAL A 270 -20.78 21.71 3.22
N LEU A 271 -20.44 20.42 3.40
CA LEU A 271 -19.10 19.96 3.76
C LEU A 271 -18.31 19.49 2.54
N LEU A 272 -19.00 18.86 1.56
CA LEU A 272 -18.36 18.27 0.39
C LEU A 272 -19.36 18.17 -0.76
N TYR A 273 -18.87 18.38 -1.97
CA TYR A 273 -19.52 17.99 -3.21
C TYR A 273 -18.74 16.82 -3.81
N GLU A 274 -19.44 15.74 -4.17
CA GLU A 274 -18.90 14.58 -4.87
C GLU A 274 -19.54 14.50 -6.25
N VAL A 275 -18.73 14.23 -7.29
CA VAL A 275 -19.21 14.13 -8.68
C VAL A 275 -18.79 12.79 -9.25
N ASP A 276 -19.77 11.96 -9.66
CA ASP A 276 -19.52 10.67 -10.27
C ASP A 276 -19.14 10.79 -11.76
N LYS A 277 -18.75 9.67 -12.38
CA LYS A 277 -18.39 9.57 -13.80
C LYS A 277 -19.48 10.03 -14.79
N ASN A 278 -20.72 10.14 -14.35
CA ASN A 278 -21.87 10.59 -15.16
C ASN A 278 -22.16 12.08 -14.95
N GLY A 279 -21.37 12.77 -14.14
CA GLY A 279 -21.59 14.17 -13.77
C GLY A 279 -22.71 14.38 -12.74
N LYS A 280 -23.15 13.31 -12.06
CA LYS A 280 -24.13 13.41 -10.99
C LYS A 280 -23.44 13.93 -9.74
N GLU A 281 -23.91 15.05 -9.24
CA GLU A 281 -23.45 15.66 -8.01
C GLU A 281 -24.18 15.07 -6.79
N THR A 282 -23.41 14.75 -5.75
CA THR A 282 -23.89 14.39 -4.42
C THR A 282 -23.36 15.39 -3.40
N VAL A 283 -24.21 15.89 -2.52
CA VAL A 283 -23.85 16.90 -1.53
C VAL A 283 -23.86 16.30 -0.14
N LYS A 284 -22.74 16.37 0.54
CA LYS A 284 -22.64 16.00 1.97
C LYS A 284 -22.80 17.24 2.82
N LYS A 285 -23.67 17.17 3.82
CA LYS A 285 -23.98 18.29 4.72
C LYS A 285 -23.78 17.92 6.18
N ALA A 286 -23.50 18.91 7.00
CA ALA A 286 -23.52 18.78 8.44
C ALA A 286 -24.93 18.39 8.94
N LYS A 287 -24.99 17.44 9.87
CA LYS A 287 -26.23 16.84 10.36
C LYS A 287 -26.69 17.46 11.69
N GLU A 288 -25.73 17.89 12.50
CA GLU A 288 -25.97 18.36 13.86
C GLU A 288 -25.40 19.77 14.07
N ASP A 289 -25.73 20.39 15.19
CA ASP A 289 -25.11 21.64 15.62
C ASP A 289 -23.70 21.39 16.19
N PRO A 290 -22.77 22.35 16.02
CA PRO A 290 -21.38 22.14 16.40
C PRO A 290 -21.20 21.97 17.91
N ILE A 291 -20.35 21.04 18.28
CA ILE A 291 -19.87 20.87 19.67
C ILE A 291 -18.58 21.68 19.93
N VAL A 292 -17.85 22.04 18.88
CA VAL A 292 -16.60 22.82 18.94
C VAL A 292 -16.91 24.27 18.52
N ASN A 293 -17.02 25.17 19.50
CA ASN A 293 -17.35 26.59 19.30
C ASN A 293 -16.21 27.50 19.79
N MET A 294 -15.01 27.36 19.20
CA MET A 294 -13.84 28.18 19.53
C MET A 294 -12.99 28.42 18.29
N PRO A 295 -12.05 29.37 18.31
CA PRO A 295 -11.12 29.58 17.19
C PRO A 295 -10.30 28.34 16.90
N ILE A 296 -10.20 27.96 15.60
CA ILE A 296 -9.48 26.77 15.13
C ILE A 296 -8.38 27.18 14.15
N VAL A 297 -7.21 26.58 14.31
CA VAL A 297 -6.11 26.62 13.35
C VAL A 297 -5.80 25.19 12.94
N ILE A 298 -5.66 24.96 11.63
CA ILE A 298 -5.25 23.66 11.08
C ILE A 298 -3.84 23.79 10.51
N LEU A 299 -2.97 22.85 10.91
CA LEU A 299 -1.61 22.75 10.39
C LEU A 299 -1.58 21.72 9.26
N THR A 300 -1.01 22.12 8.12
CA THR A 300 -0.88 21.27 6.92
C THR A 300 0.55 21.27 6.38
N ASN A 301 0.90 20.24 5.59
CA ASN A 301 2.11 20.19 4.78
C ASN A 301 1.87 19.41 3.47
N GLU A 302 2.90 19.24 2.67
CA GLU A 302 2.87 18.55 1.37
C GLU A 302 2.42 17.08 1.45
N ASN A 303 2.48 16.47 2.64
CA ASN A 303 2.02 15.09 2.89
C ASN A 303 0.59 15.04 3.49
N THR A 304 -0.08 16.21 3.63
CA THR A 304 -1.50 16.27 3.98
C THR A 304 -2.31 15.96 2.73
N ALA A 305 -3.12 14.88 2.73
CA ALA A 305 -3.81 14.40 1.52
C ALA A 305 -5.23 13.89 1.79
N SER A 306 -6.07 13.86 0.72
CA SER A 306 -7.38 13.16 0.71
C SER A 306 -8.32 13.62 1.83
N ALA A 307 -8.80 12.72 2.71
CA ALA A 307 -9.70 13.02 3.83
C ALA A 307 -9.20 14.19 4.72
N SER A 308 -7.87 14.33 4.89
CA SER A 308 -7.26 15.48 5.56
C SER A 308 -7.50 16.79 4.80
N GLU A 309 -7.45 16.75 3.47
CA GLU A 309 -7.72 17.92 2.62
C GLU A 309 -9.21 18.27 2.64
N ILE A 310 -10.09 17.27 2.67
CA ILE A 310 -11.54 17.46 2.82
C ILE A 310 -11.85 18.19 4.12
N LEU A 311 -11.31 17.70 5.26
CA LEU A 311 -11.51 18.35 6.57
C LEU A 311 -10.99 19.80 6.57
N ALA A 312 -9.74 20.00 6.11
CA ALA A 312 -9.12 21.30 6.06
C ALA A 312 -9.85 22.28 5.13
N GLY A 313 -10.22 21.80 3.94
CA GLY A 313 -10.94 22.57 2.91
C GLY A 313 -12.32 23.00 3.40
N ALA A 314 -13.13 22.04 3.88
CA ALA A 314 -14.47 22.34 4.40
C ALA A 314 -14.44 23.40 5.51
N LEU A 315 -13.57 23.25 6.50
CA LEU A 315 -13.50 24.18 7.62
C LEU A 315 -12.94 25.55 7.22
N LYS A 316 -12.02 25.60 6.24
CA LYS A 316 -11.51 26.84 5.67
C LYS A 316 -12.60 27.58 4.90
N ASP A 317 -13.29 26.92 3.99
CA ASP A 317 -14.28 27.54 3.10
C ASP A 317 -15.51 28.02 3.86
N LEU A 318 -15.88 27.32 4.94
CA LEU A 318 -16.92 27.75 5.86
C LEU A 318 -16.46 28.81 6.87
N GLY A 319 -15.21 29.27 6.80
CA GLY A 319 -14.66 30.28 7.70
C GLY A 319 -14.52 29.82 9.16
N LYS A 320 -14.51 28.50 9.41
CA LYS A 320 -14.42 27.92 10.75
C LYS A 320 -12.97 27.76 11.23
N ALA A 321 -12.02 27.61 10.30
CA ALA A 321 -10.60 27.45 10.62
C ALA A 321 -9.70 28.31 9.74
N LYS A 322 -8.52 28.66 10.27
CA LYS A 322 -7.41 29.21 9.49
C LYS A 322 -6.40 28.10 9.21
N ILE A 323 -5.90 28.02 7.98
CA ILE A 323 -4.87 27.07 7.60
C ILE A 323 -3.50 27.69 7.74
N VAL A 324 -2.55 26.98 8.33
CA VAL A 324 -1.14 27.37 8.48
C VAL A 324 -0.26 26.22 8.04
N GLY A 325 0.65 26.47 7.12
CA GLY A 325 1.59 25.46 6.62
C GLY A 325 1.92 25.63 5.14
N THR A 326 2.34 24.56 4.50
CA THR A 326 2.62 24.49 3.06
C THR A 326 1.42 23.96 2.29
N THR A 327 1.48 24.05 0.96
CA THR A 327 0.47 23.46 0.05
C THR A 327 0.36 21.95 0.29
N THR A 328 -0.86 21.47 0.34
CA THR A 328 -1.18 20.04 0.54
C THR A 328 -0.96 19.22 -0.73
N TYR A 329 -1.11 17.92 -0.67
CA TYR A 329 -0.82 16.99 -1.75
C TYR A 329 -1.67 17.23 -3.01
N GLY A 330 -2.96 17.58 -2.86
CA GLY A 330 -3.87 17.85 -3.99
C GLY A 330 -4.58 16.61 -4.51
N LYS A 331 -4.92 15.64 -3.66
CA LYS A 331 -5.70 14.47 -4.06
C LYS A 331 -7.20 14.79 -4.01
N GLY A 332 -7.79 15.11 -5.15
CA GLY A 332 -9.20 15.49 -5.33
C GLY A 332 -10.14 14.35 -5.77
N VAL A 333 -9.81 13.08 -5.46
CA VAL A 333 -10.58 11.90 -5.90
C VAL A 333 -10.85 10.92 -4.76
N ILE A 334 -11.98 10.20 -4.88
CA ILE A 334 -12.42 9.18 -3.92
C ILE A 334 -12.31 7.80 -4.57
N GLN A 335 -11.78 6.84 -3.81
CA GLN A 335 -11.72 5.43 -4.19
C GLN A 335 -12.74 4.62 -3.40
N GLN A 336 -13.23 3.57 -4.04
CA GLN A 336 -13.98 2.50 -3.40
C GLN A 336 -13.18 1.19 -3.48
N ILE A 337 -13.23 0.40 -2.40
CA ILE A 337 -12.65 -0.94 -2.36
C ILE A 337 -13.79 -1.93 -2.62
N LEU A 338 -13.62 -2.73 -3.67
CA LEU A 338 -14.56 -3.77 -4.06
C LEU A 338 -13.90 -5.13 -3.83
N LYS A 339 -14.41 -5.92 -2.87
CA LYS A 339 -13.98 -7.32 -2.68
C LYS A 339 -14.68 -8.20 -3.70
N LEU A 340 -13.91 -9.02 -4.43
CA LEU A 340 -14.41 -9.93 -5.46
C LEU A 340 -14.69 -11.33 -4.86
N ASN A 341 -15.42 -12.17 -5.62
CA ASN A 341 -15.86 -13.48 -5.16
C ASN A 341 -14.71 -14.49 -4.99
N ASP A 342 -13.58 -14.29 -5.67
CA ASP A 342 -12.37 -15.09 -5.55
C ASP A 342 -11.52 -14.73 -4.33
N GLY A 343 -11.88 -13.66 -3.64
CA GLY A 343 -11.21 -13.12 -2.46
C GLY A 343 -10.26 -11.97 -2.75
N SER A 344 -9.95 -11.70 -4.02
CA SER A 344 -9.17 -10.52 -4.43
C SER A 344 -9.98 -9.22 -4.30
N GLY A 345 -9.37 -8.09 -4.56
CA GLY A 345 -10.02 -6.79 -4.50
C GLY A 345 -9.60 -5.84 -5.61
N LEU A 346 -10.47 -4.88 -5.84
CA LEU A 346 -10.21 -3.74 -6.70
C LEU A 346 -10.47 -2.46 -5.91
N LYS A 347 -9.42 -1.68 -5.67
CA LYS A 347 -9.56 -0.29 -5.25
C LYS A 347 -9.67 0.55 -6.51
N ILE A 348 -10.76 1.26 -6.68
CA ILE A 348 -11.08 1.99 -7.91
C ILE A 348 -11.53 3.41 -7.63
N THR A 349 -11.03 4.38 -8.39
CA THR A 349 -11.48 5.77 -8.34
C THR A 349 -12.88 5.86 -8.94
N ILE A 350 -13.82 6.41 -8.17
CA ILE A 350 -15.24 6.45 -8.52
C ILE A 350 -15.80 7.87 -8.62
N GLU A 351 -15.25 8.85 -7.90
CA GLU A 351 -15.75 10.21 -7.80
C GLU A 351 -14.60 11.22 -7.70
N GLU A 352 -14.88 12.44 -8.14
CA GLU A 352 -14.10 13.65 -7.83
C GLU A 352 -14.81 14.43 -6.71
N TYR A 353 -14.07 15.19 -5.93
CA TYR A 353 -14.64 16.07 -4.91
C TYR A 353 -14.05 17.47 -4.95
#